data_530e548a76a24c7a01972b99df5f246c
#
_entry.id   530e548a76a24c7a01972b99df5f246c
#
_cell.length_a   1.000
_cell.length_b   1.000
_cell.length_c   1.000
_cell.angle_alpha   90.00
_cell.angle_beta   90.00
_cell.angle_gamma   90.00
#
_symmetry.space_group_name_H-M   'P 1'
#
loop_
_entity.id
_entity.type
_entity.pdbx_description
1 polymer ?
#
loop_
_entity_poly.entity_id
_entity_poly.type
_entity_poly.pdbx_seq_one_letter_code
_entity_poly.pdbx_strand_id
1 'polypeptide(L)'
;CSSDLKKVLELHGSVYRNYCMKCHRFYDFAHMKASTGVPRCECGGIIKPDVVLYEEGLDNQTINEAVKAISEAQVLIIGGTSLAVYPAAGLIKIITANIIFIKFLFHMLIAGSTNPRLRETDMQTF
;
A
#
# COMPACT_ATOMS: atom_id res chain seq x y z
N CYS A 1 -0.98 -8.28 7.31
CA CYS A 1 -2.26 -7.97 6.73
C CYS A 1 -3.36 -8.57 7.58
N SER A 2 -4.24 -7.76 7.99
CA SER A 2 -5.16 -7.96 9.06
C SER A 2 -6.42 -8.66 8.56
N SER A 3 -6.44 -9.98 8.67
CA SER A 3 -7.67 -10.79 8.58
C SER A 3 -8.78 -10.32 9.54
N ASP A 4 -8.41 -9.50 10.53
CA ASP A 4 -9.32 -9.07 11.60
C ASP A 4 -9.99 -7.73 11.32
N LEU A 5 -9.55 -6.96 10.31
CA LEU A 5 -10.18 -5.71 9.93
C LEU A 5 -11.41 -5.97 9.04
N LYS A 6 -12.56 -5.39 9.42
CA LYS A 6 -13.81 -5.55 8.68
C LYS A 6 -13.83 -4.82 7.34
N LYS A 7 -13.10 -3.71 7.22
CA LYS A 7 -13.00 -2.91 6.01
C LYS A 7 -11.55 -2.45 5.82
N VAL A 8 -10.97 -2.79 4.69
CA VAL A 8 -9.61 -2.38 4.29
C VAL A 8 -9.70 -1.70 2.94
N LEU A 9 -9.13 -0.49 2.82
CA LEU A 9 -9.02 0.26 1.58
C LEU A 9 -7.54 0.28 1.18
N GLU A 10 -7.20 -0.54 0.19
CA GLU A 10 -5.81 -0.72 -0.27
C GLU A 10 -5.51 0.29 -1.38
N LEU A 11 -5.08 1.51 -1.02
CA LEU A 11 -4.82 2.61 -1.96
C LEU A 11 -3.83 2.26 -3.08
N HIS A 12 -2.85 1.42 -2.78
CA HIS A 12 -1.85 0.98 -3.76
C HIS A 12 -2.10 -0.44 -4.27
N GLY A 13 -3.27 -1.00 -3.99
CA GLY A 13 -3.67 -2.34 -4.43
C GLY A 13 -3.07 -3.48 -3.62
N SER A 14 -3.07 -4.69 -4.18
CA SER A 14 -2.66 -5.90 -3.49
C SER A 14 -2.02 -6.91 -4.44
N VAL A 15 -0.94 -7.56 -3.98
CA VAL A 15 -0.31 -8.68 -4.70
C VAL A 15 -1.14 -9.97 -4.68
N TYR A 16 -2.16 -10.04 -3.81
CA TYR A 16 -3.06 -11.19 -3.74
C TYR A 16 -4.11 -11.20 -4.86
N ARG A 17 -4.31 -10.07 -5.53
CA ARG A 17 -5.16 -9.95 -6.73
C ARG A 17 -4.27 -9.71 -7.94
N ASN A 18 -4.49 -10.49 -9.00
CA ASN A 18 -3.69 -10.38 -10.21
C ASN A 18 -4.61 -10.51 -11.41
N TYR A 19 -4.37 -9.76 -12.46
CA TYR A 19 -5.23 -9.73 -13.64
C TYR A 19 -4.43 -9.83 -14.93
N CYS A 20 -5.00 -10.54 -15.90
CA CYS A 20 -4.46 -10.55 -17.25
C CYS A 20 -4.64 -9.17 -17.90
N MET A 21 -3.57 -8.59 -18.41
CA MET A 21 -3.58 -7.29 -19.08
C MET A 21 -4.39 -7.27 -20.39
N LYS A 22 -4.72 -8.46 -20.97
CA LYS A 22 -5.45 -8.57 -22.23
C LYS A 22 -6.92 -8.90 -22.06
N CYS A 23 -7.26 -9.87 -21.20
CA CYS A 23 -8.64 -10.38 -21.05
C CYS A 23 -9.22 -10.13 -19.67
N HIS A 24 -8.49 -9.48 -18.77
CA HIS A 24 -8.88 -9.14 -17.40
C HIS A 24 -9.28 -10.33 -16.52
N ARG A 25 -8.92 -11.57 -16.92
CA ARG A 25 -9.14 -12.75 -16.08
C ARG A 25 -8.35 -12.60 -14.78
N PHE A 26 -9.02 -12.90 -13.67
CA PHE A 26 -8.43 -12.92 -12.34
C PHE A 26 -7.53 -14.14 -12.13
N TYR A 27 -6.44 -13.95 -11.39
CA TYR A 27 -5.53 -14.96 -10.91
C TYR A 27 -5.15 -14.69 -9.45
N ASP A 28 -5.12 -15.73 -8.64
CA ASP A 28 -4.73 -15.62 -7.24
C ASP A 28 -3.20 -15.58 -7.06
N PHE A 29 -2.78 -15.33 -5.84
CA PHE A 29 -1.36 -15.32 -5.49
C PHE A 29 -0.71 -16.70 -5.65
N ALA A 30 -1.45 -17.80 -5.46
CA ALA A 30 -0.92 -19.15 -5.62
C ALA A 30 -0.49 -19.41 -7.06
N HIS A 31 -1.28 -18.98 -8.04
CA HIS A 31 -0.94 -19.05 -9.46
C HIS A 31 0.34 -18.26 -9.79
N MET A 32 0.46 -17.04 -9.24
CA MET A 32 1.66 -16.21 -9.44
C MET A 32 2.91 -16.86 -8.86
N LYS A 33 2.80 -17.42 -7.65
CA LYS A 33 3.90 -18.11 -6.97
C LYS A 33 4.36 -19.38 -7.69
N ALA A 34 3.45 -20.10 -8.32
CA ALA A 34 3.75 -21.32 -9.08
C ALA A 34 4.34 -21.04 -10.47
N SER A 35 4.20 -19.82 -10.97
CA SER A 35 4.67 -19.43 -12.30
C SER A 35 6.20 -19.27 -12.33
N THR A 36 6.83 -19.70 -13.43
CA THR A 36 8.24 -19.46 -13.71
C THR A 36 8.40 -18.35 -14.75
N GLY A 37 9.27 -17.38 -14.48
CA GLY A 37 9.45 -16.22 -15.34
C GLY A 37 8.26 -15.24 -15.31
N VAL A 38 7.90 -14.68 -16.46
CA VAL A 38 6.77 -13.74 -16.58
C VAL A 38 5.46 -14.52 -16.66
N PRO A 39 4.55 -14.39 -15.67
CA PRO A 39 3.28 -15.11 -15.66
C PRO A 39 2.42 -14.74 -16.87
N ARG A 40 1.86 -15.75 -17.54
CA ARG A 40 1.00 -15.58 -18.72
C ARG A 40 -0.35 -16.25 -18.55
N CYS A 41 -1.34 -15.58 -19.08
CA CYS A 41 -2.70 -16.09 -19.19
C CYS A 41 -2.82 -17.05 -20.37
N GLU A 42 -3.82 -17.94 -20.35
CA GLU A 42 -4.18 -18.81 -21.47
C GLU A 42 -4.43 -18.04 -22.78
N CYS A 43 -4.87 -16.78 -22.71
CA CYS A 43 -5.03 -15.90 -23.89
C CYS A 43 -3.70 -15.33 -24.41
N GLY A 44 -2.56 -15.71 -23.84
CA GLY A 44 -1.22 -15.19 -24.17
C GLY A 44 -0.88 -13.84 -23.54
N GLY A 45 -1.81 -13.19 -22.82
CA GLY A 45 -1.57 -11.92 -22.15
C GLY A 45 -0.68 -12.08 -20.91
N ILE A 46 0.04 -11.03 -20.53
CA ILE A 46 0.82 -10.97 -19.30
C ILE A 46 -0.14 -10.80 -18.10
N ILE A 47 0.16 -11.48 -17.01
CA ILE A 47 -0.57 -11.30 -15.76
C ILE A 47 0.19 -10.30 -14.90
N LYS A 48 -0.49 -9.21 -14.49
CA LYS A 48 0.05 -8.15 -13.63
C LYS A 48 -0.63 -8.21 -12.26
N PRO A 49 0.11 -8.05 -11.16
CA PRO A 49 -0.49 -7.78 -9.86
C PRO A 49 -1.34 -6.50 -9.89
N ASP A 50 -2.43 -6.51 -9.12
CA ASP A 50 -3.28 -5.35 -8.89
C ASP A 50 -2.58 -4.38 -7.92
N VAL A 51 -1.46 -3.85 -8.37
CA VAL A 51 -0.61 -2.90 -7.63
C VAL A 51 -0.35 -1.69 -8.51
N VAL A 52 -0.52 -0.52 -7.91
CA VAL A 52 -0.21 0.77 -8.57
C VAL A 52 1.31 0.92 -8.66
N LEU A 53 1.82 1.06 -9.86
CA LEU A 53 3.23 1.28 -10.15
C LEU A 53 3.53 2.78 -10.28
N TYR A 54 4.81 3.12 -10.44
CA TYR A 54 5.23 4.49 -10.71
C TYR A 54 4.54 5.02 -11.97
N GLU A 55 4.11 6.28 -11.92
CA GLU A 55 3.36 6.98 -12.99
C GLU A 55 1.93 6.46 -13.23
N GLU A 56 1.48 5.41 -12.53
CA GLU A 56 0.09 4.99 -12.54
C GLU A 56 -0.73 5.79 -11.52
N GLY A 57 -1.93 6.23 -11.90
CA GLY A 57 -2.87 6.90 -11.01
C GLY A 57 -3.48 5.92 -10.00
N LEU A 58 -3.77 6.40 -8.80
CA LEU A 58 -4.55 5.65 -7.83
C LEU A 58 -6.01 5.55 -8.29
N ASP A 59 -6.70 4.48 -7.86
CA ASP A 59 -8.12 4.34 -8.12
C ASP A 59 -8.94 5.42 -7.39
N ASN A 60 -9.66 6.22 -8.17
CA ASN A 60 -10.46 7.33 -7.65
C ASN A 60 -11.57 6.89 -6.70
N GLN A 61 -12.15 5.71 -6.93
CA GLN A 61 -13.18 5.19 -6.04
C GLN A 61 -12.61 4.89 -4.67
N THR A 62 -11.48 4.18 -4.61
CA THR A 62 -10.78 3.85 -3.36
C THR A 62 -10.35 5.11 -2.61
N ILE A 63 -9.85 6.13 -3.34
CA ILE A 63 -9.49 7.43 -2.73
C ILE A 63 -10.73 8.08 -2.10
N ASN A 64 -11.85 8.17 -2.84
CA ASN A 64 -13.07 8.81 -2.35
C ASN A 64 -13.63 8.08 -1.13
N GLU A 65 -13.60 6.76 -1.13
CA GLU A 65 -14.01 5.97 0.03
C GLU A 65 -13.10 6.19 1.25
N ALA A 66 -11.80 6.31 1.03
CA ALA A 66 -10.84 6.62 2.08
C ALA A 66 -11.06 8.03 2.66
N VAL A 67 -11.24 9.03 1.80
CA VAL A 67 -11.58 10.41 2.19
C VAL A 67 -12.84 10.43 3.03
N LYS A 68 -13.89 9.75 2.58
CA LYS A 68 -15.15 9.66 3.31
C LYS A 68 -14.97 9.00 4.67
N ALA A 69 -14.30 7.86 4.73
CA ALA A 69 -14.06 7.14 5.98
C ALA A 69 -13.26 7.99 6.99
N ILE A 70 -12.25 8.74 6.49
CA ILE A 70 -11.43 9.64 7.32
C ILE A 70 -12.27 10.83 7.81
N SER A 71 -13.10 11.43 6.96
CA SER A 71 -13.92 12.59 7.34
C SER A 71 -14.99 12.25 8.39
N GLU A 72 -15.47 11.02 8.39
CA GLU A 72 -16.45 10.51 9.36
C GLU A 72 -15.81 9.94 10.63
N ALA A 73 -14.47 9.80 10.67
CA ALA A 73 -13.77 9.20 11.78
C ALA A 73 -13.70 10.15 12.98
N GLN A 74 -13.97 9.62 14.18
CA GLN A 74 -13.75 10.32 15.46
C GLN A 74 -12.32 10.18 15.95
N VAL A 75 -11.64 9.10 15.57
CA VAL A 75 -10.25 8.80 15.91
C VAL A 75 -9.54 8.29 14.67
N LEU A 76 -8.37 8.84 14.36
CA LEU A 76 -7.47 8.35 13.33
C LEU A 76 -6.15 7.90 13.94
N ILE A 77 -5.79 6.66 13.70
CA ILE A 77 -4.50 6.08 14.10
C ILE A 77 -3.63 5.95 12.86
N ILE A 78 -2.44 6.56 12.91
CA ILE A 78 -1.46 6.50 11.82
C ILE A 78 -0.26 5.69 12.30
N GLY A 79 0.08 4.65 11.55
CA GLY A 79 1.19 3.78 11.88
C GLY A 79 1.94 3.29 10.64
N GLY A 80 3.24 3.00 10.78
CA GLY A 80 4.04 2.37 9.73
C GLY A 80 4.32 3.22 8.48
N THR A 81 4.17 4.55 8.56
CA THR A 81 4.40 5.44 7.41
C THR A 81 5.19 6.68 7.81
N SER A 82 6.04 7.16 6.90
CA SER A 82 6.73 8.45 7.02
C SER A 82 5.86 9.63 6.64
N LEU A 83 4.67 9.39 6.05
CA LEU A 83 3.79 10.41 5.49
C LEU A 83 4.43 11.27 4.37
N ALA A 84 5.40 10.69 3.67
CA ALA A 84 6.11 11.37 2.58
C ALA A 84 5.50 11.06 1.19
N VAL A 85 4.77 9.96 1.04
CA VAL A 85 4.25 9.51 -0.26
C VAL A 85 2.87 10.12 -0.53
N TYR A 86 2.79 10.94 -1.57
CA TYR A 86 1.54 11.51 -2.06
C TYR A 86 0.90 10.60 -3.12
N PRO A 87 -0.46 10.58 -3.24
CA PRO A 87 -1.44 11.42 -2.54
C PRO A 87 -1.84 10.91 -1.14
N ALA A 88 -1.43 9.72 -0.71
CA ALA A 88 -1.82 9.12 0.57
C ALA A 88 -1.48 10.03 1.78
N ALA A 89 -0.31 10.66 1.77
CA ALA A 89 0.08 11.62 2.81
C ALA A 89 -0.84 12.85 2.89
N GLY A 90 -1.50 13.22 1.78
CA GLY A 90 -2.45 14.33 1.72
C GLY A 90 -3.78 14.06 2.42
N LEU A 91 -4.17 12.78 2.56
CA LEU A 91 -5.44 12.39 3.20
C LEU A 91 -5.55 12.84 4.65
N ILE A 92 -4.41 13.02 5.32
CA ILE A 92 -4.37 13.47 6.72
C ILE A 92 -4.81 14.93 6.87
N LYS A 93 -4.63 15.75 5.82
CA LYS A 93 -5.02 17.17 5.84
C LYS A 93 -6.54 17.38 5.82
N ILE A 94 -7.31 16.35 5.54
CA ILE A 94 -8.79 16.39 5.44
C ILE A 94 -9.43 16.39 6.83
N ILE A 95 -8.67 16.06 7.85
CA ILE A 95 -9.17 15.88 9.21
C ILE A 95 -9.33 17.23 9.89
N THR A 96 -10.56 17.59 10.20
CA THR A 96 -10.90 18.91 10.75
C THR A 96 -11.19 18.96 12.23
N ALA A 97 -11.36 17.85 12.95
CA ALA A 97 -11.71 17.91 14.38
C ALA A 97 -11.35 16.63 15.16
N ASN A 98 -10.84 16.84 16.38
CA ASN A 98 -10.73 15.86 17.50
C ASN A 98 -9.95 14.56 17.21
N ILE A 99 -8.71 14.66 16.71
CA ILE A 99 -7.90 13.49 16.48
C ILE A 99 -6.80 13.36 17.51
N ILE A 100 -6.79 12.20 18.15
CA ILE A 100 -5.64 11.76 18.94
C ILE A 100 -4.61 11.21 17.95
N PHE A 101 -3.54 11.96 17.75
CA PHE A 101 -2.44 11.57 16.89
C PHE A 101 -1.55 10.57 17.63
N ILE A 102 -1.65 9.29 17.34
CA ILE A 102 -0.69 8.29 17.82
C ILE A 102 0.30 8.03 16.69
N LYS A 103 1.39 8.81 16.67
CA LYS A 103 2.52 8.53 15.80
C LYS A 103 3.30 7.35 16.41
N PHE A 104 3.00 6.13 15.99
CA PHE A 104 3.85 4.99 16.30
C PHE A 104 5.11 5.09 15.45
N LEU A 105 6.17 5.65 16.04
CA LEU A 105 7.48 5.70 15.42
C LEU A 105 8.05 4.28 15.41
N PHE A 106 8.16 3.67 14.24
CA PHE A 106 8.82 2.37 14.02
C PHE A 106 10.36 2.48 14.21
N HIS A 107 10.79 3.22 15.20
CA HIS A 107 12.22 3.43 15.48
C HIS A 107 12.81 2.43 16.48
N MET A 108 11.98 1.53 17.03
CA MET A 108 12.46 0.60 18.08
C MET A 108 12.88 -0.79 17.59
N LEU A 109 12.78 -1.11 16.31
CA LEU A 109 13.15 -2.45 15.80
C LEU A 109 14.52 -2.51 15.13
N ILE A 110 15.21 -1.38 14.95
CA ILE A 110 16.58 -1.36 14.39
C ILE A 110 17.66 -1.25 15.49
N ALA A 111 17.29 -0.95 16.72
CA ALA A 111 18.27 -0.85 17.82
C ALA A 111 18.83 -2.21 18.31
N GLY A 112 18.34 -3.34 17.78
CA GLY A 112 18.81 -4.69 18.11
C GLY A 112 19.73 -5.35 17.07
N SER A 113 19.92 -4.77 15.89
CA SER A 113 20.82 -5.29 14.88
C SER A 113 22.11 -4.48 14.86
N THR A 114 23.12 -4.99 15.56
CA THR A 114 24.49 -4.48 15.53
C THR A 114 25.15 -4.81 14.19
N ASN A 115 24.72 -4.21 13.09
CA ASN A 115 25.45 -4.21 11.85
C ASN A 115 25.99 -2.79 11.58
N PRO A 116 27.29 -2.52 11.78
CA PRO A 116 27.85 -1.17 11.71
C PRO A 116 28.02 -0.61 10.28
N ARG A 117 27.47 -1.27 9.24
CA ARG A 117 27.66 -0.85 7.84
C ARG A 117 26.51 -0.09 7.20
N LEU A 118 25.44 0.21 7.94
CA LEU A 118 24.33 1.03 7.43
C LEU A 118 24.29 2.36 8.19
N ARG A 119 25.37 3.13 8.09
CA ARG A 119 25.41 4.53 8.54
C ARG A 119 25.18 5.48 7.37
N GLU A 120 24.14 6.26 7.52
CA GLU A 120 24.03 7.70 7.18
C GLU A 120 24.19 8.19 5.73
N THR A 121 24.43 7.40 4.72
CA THR A 121 24.58 7.92 3.34
C THR A 121 23.35 7.73 2.44
N ASP A 122 22.32 7.01 2.86
CA ASP A 122 21.17 6.67 1.99
C ASP A 122 19.87 7.43 2.33
N MET A 123 19.94 8.48 3.14
CA MET A 123 18.73 9.24 3.56
C MET A 123 18.57 10.59 2.85
N GLN A 124 19.32 10.86 1.78
CA GLN A 124 19.24 12.16 1.07
C GLN A 124 18.83 12.10 -0.40
N THR A 125 18.43 10.97 -0.92
CA THR A 125 17.90 10.91 -2.30
C THR A 125 16.77 9.91 -2.40
N PHE A 126 15.55 10.39 -2.21
CA PHE A 126 14.35 10.01 -2.96
C PHE A 126 13.18 10.90 -2.53
#